data_65c7d5e3b0f3b0bd888e7aea9b118b0d
#
_entry.id   65c7d5e3b0f3b0bd888e7aea9b118b0d
#
_cell.length_a   1.000
_cell.length_b   1.000
_cell.length_c   1.000
_cell.angle_alpha   90.00
_cell.angle_beta   90.00
_cell.angle_gamma   90.00
#
_symmetry.space_group_name_H-M   'P 1'
#
loop_
_entity.id
_entity.type
_entity.pdbx_description
1 polymer ?
#
loop_
_entity_poly.entity_id
_entity_poly.type
_entity_poly.pdbx_seq_one_letter_code
_entity_poly.pdbx_strand_id
1 'polypeptide(L)'
;MKKLLTVIMALACFALTSYAQKNVEKQLIGKWCNPYTYQSTGELKGFHFQKNGKCSAINVPSLDLRTWKIDKDGYLIIEGFSTEDDGRTEVYKTRERIEKLTSDSLRLVMKESSPRLVFLYVNKKTIKKLVTPEVA
;
A
#
# COMPACT_ATOMS: atom_id res chain seq x y z
N MET A 1 -7.07 37.90 21.90
CA MET A 1 -5.75 37.53 21.40
C MET A 1 -5.43 36.03 21.53
N LYS A 2 -5.72 35.37 22.66
CA LYS A 2 -5.48 33.93 22.82
C LYS A 2 -6.28 33.03 21.84
N LYS A 3 -7.50 33.41 21.47
CA LYS A 3 -8.34 32.65 20.53
C LYS A 3 -7.81 32.68 19.10
N LEU A 4 -7.20 33.77 18.66
CA LEU A 4 -6.65 33.90 17.30
C LEU A 4 -5.40 33.03 17.12
N LEU A 5 -4.52 32.96 18.12
CA LEU A 5 -3.32 32.13 18.11
C LEU A 5 -3.64 30.64 18.03
N THR A 6 -4.68 30.18 18.74
CA THR A 6 -5.12 28.79 18.75
C THR A 6 -5.67 28.38 17.37
N VAL A 7 -6.41 29.23 16.69
CA VAL A 7 -6.95 28.98 15.35
C VAL A 7 -5.82 28.89 14.31
N ILE A 8 -4.81 29.74 14.39
CA ILE A 8 -3.65 29.73 13.49
C ILE A 8 -2.85 28.44 13.65
N MET A 9 -2.65 27.97 14.87
CA MET A 9 -1.94 26.71 15.14
C MET A 9 -2.72 25.48 14.61
N ALA A 10 -4.04 25.48 14.76
CA ALA A 10 -4.90 24.40 14.23
C ALA A 10 -4.86 24.34 12.70
N LEU A 11 -4.87 25.47 12.02
CA LEU A 11 -4.77 25.56 10.57
C LEU A 11 -3.39 25.11 10.06
N ALA A 12 -2.32 25.45 10.75
CA ALA A 12 -0.98 25.02 10.40
C ALA A 12 -0.80 23.50 10.54
N CYS A 13 -1.34 22.89 11.61
CA CYS A 13 -1.32 21.44 11.80
C CYS A 13 -2.11 20.71 10.71
N PHE A 14 -3.25 21.26 10.28
CA PHE A 14 -4.06 20.69 9.21
C PHE A 14 -3.32 20.70 7.86
N ALA A 15 -2.64 21.79 7.54
CA ALA A 15 -1.86 21.94 6.31
C ALA A 15 -0.68 20.95 6.28
N LEU A 16 0.01 20.74 7.40
CA LEU A 16 1.12 19.80 7.51
C LEU A 16 0.65 18.34 7.33
N THR A 17 -0.48 17.97 7.93
CA THR A 17 -1.05 16.62 7.78
C THR A 17 -1.43 16.34 6.32
N SER A 18 -2.08 17.29 5.64
CA SER A 18 -2.46 17.17 4.24
C SER A 18 -1.25 17.05 3.32
N TYR A 19 -0.19 17.80 3.59
CA TYR A 19 1.07 17.73 2.84
C TYR A 19 1.75 16.36 3.01
N ALA A 20 1.81 15.86 4.24
CA ALA A 20 2.38 14.55 4.55
C ALA A 20 1.63 13.42 3.84
N GLN A 21 0.29 13.45 3.82
CA GLN A 21 -0.53 12.48 3.11
C GLN A 21 -0.25 12.48 1.61
N LYS A 22 -0.18 13.65 0.98
CA LYS A 22 0.14 13.77 -0.46
C LYS A 22 1.52 13.22 -0.79
N ASN A 23 2.49 13.42 0.09
CA ASN A 23 3.85 12.90 -0.09
C ASN A 23 3.87 11.37 -0.01
N VAL A 24 3.15 10.77 0.94
CA VAL A 24 2.98 9.32 1.05
C VAL A 24 2.31 8.75 -0.18
N GLU A 25 1.24 9.38 -0.67
CA GLU A 25 0.55 8.95 -1.90
C GLU A 25 1.49 8.92 -3.09
N LYS A 26 2.31 9.95 -3.29
CA LYS A 26 3.30 10.00 -4.37
C LYS A 26 4.32 8.86 -4.28
N GLN A 27 4.78 8.56 -3.08
CA GLN A 27 5.74 7.47 -2.86
C GLN A 27 5.14 6.09 -3.09
N LEU A 28 3.84 5.92 -2.84
CA LEU A 28 3.14 4.65 -3.04
C LEU A 28 2.84 4.35 -4.51
N ILE A 29 2.72 5.35 -5.37
CA ILE A 29 2.42 5.13 -6.78
C ILE A 29 3.51 4.27 -7.41
N GLY A 30 3.10 3.14 -7.99
CA GLY A 30 3.99 2.18 -8.61
C GLY A 30 3.58 0.74 -8.36
N LYS A 31 4.48 -0.17 -8.69
CA LYS A 31 4.25 -1.62 -8.58
C LYS A 31 5.06 -2.18 -7.42
N TRP A 32 4.36 -2.84 -6.50
CA TRP A 32 4.93 -3.40 -5.28
C TRP A 32 4.64 -4.89 -5.23
N CYS A 33 5.69 -5.71 -5.20
CA CYS A 33 5.57 -7.16 -5.29
C CYS A 33 6.16 -7.85 -4.07
N ASN A 34 5.62 -9.03 -3.76
CA ASN A 34 6.12 -9.86 -2.67
C ASN A 34 7.44 -10.53 -3.10
N PRO A 35 8.57 -10.23 -2.42
CA PRO A 35 9.86 -10.78 -2.81
C PRO A 35 9.96 -12.28 -2.56
N TYR A 36 9.29 -12.81 -1.56
CA TYR A 36 9.33 -14.24 -1.23
C TYR A 36 8.60 -15.07 -2.28
N THR A 37 7.45 -14.60 -2.75
CA THR A 37 6.71 -15.24 -3.84
C THR A 37 7.55 -15.27 -5.11
N TYR A 38 8.20 -14.17 -5.45
CA TYR A 38 9.08 -14.12 -6.62
C TYR A 38 10.26 -15.08 -6.50
N GLN A 39 10.87 -15.15 -5.33
CA GLN A 39 11.98 -16.04 -5.06
C GLN A 39 11.61 -17.53 -5.17
N SER A 40 10.40 -17.88 -4.72
CA SER A 40 9.95 -19.29 -4.72
C SER A 40 9.31 -19.74 -6.02
N THR A 41 8.62 -18.85 -6.75
CA THR A 41 7.83 -19.21 -7.94
C THR A 41 8.30 -18.56 -9.24
N GLY A 42 9.10 -17.51 -9.16
CA GLY A 42 9.47 -16.67 -10.31
C GLY A 42 8.37 -15.72 -10.76
N GLU A 43 7.22 -15.72 -10.08
CA GLU A 43 6.08 -14.86 -10.41
C GLU A 43 6.07 -13.59 -9.57
N LEU A 44 5.80 -12.47 -10.22
CA LEU A 44 5.58 -11.20 -9.55
C LEU A 44 4.12 -11.12 -9.11
N LYS A 45 3.88 -11.02 -7.81
CA LYS A 45 2.53 -10.86 -7.22
C LYS A 45 2.52 -9.69 -6.26
N GLY A 46 1.50 -8.84 -6.35
CA GLY A 46 1.40 -7.69 -5.47
C GLY A 46 0.37 -6.67 -5.92
N PHE A 47 0.70 -5.40 -5.75
CA PHE A 47 -0.20 -4.28 -5.99
C PHE A 47 0.39 -3.30 -6.99
N HIS A 48 -0.48 -2.75 -7.82
CA HIS A 48 -0.18 -1.61 -8.66
C HIS A 48 -1.04 -0.43 -8.20
N PHE A 49 -0.43 0.52 -7.52
CA PHE A 49 -1.07 1.76 -7.10
C PHE A 49 -0.88 2.80 -8.18
N GLN A 50 -1.99 3.27 -8.75
CA GLN A 50 -2.00 4.24 -9.83
C GLN A 50 -2.44 5.61 -9.31
N LYS A 51 -2.15 6.64 -10.09
CA LYS A 51 -2.66 7.98 -9.83
C LYS A 51 -4.20 7.97 -9.75
N ASN A 52 -4.78 8.97 -9.10
CA ASN A 52 -6.23 9.14 -8.97
C ASN A 52 -6.91 8.04 -8.15
N GLY A 53 -6.18 7.37 -7.27
CA GLY A 53 -6.73 6.38 -6.37
C GLY A 53 -7.16 5.07 -7.01
N LYS A 54 -6.68 4.78 -8.22
CA LYS A 54 -6.93 3.49 -8.87
C LYS A 54 -5.90 2.45 -8.42
N CYS A 55 -6.35 1.20 -8.31
CA CYS A 55 -5.51 0.09 -7.87
C CYS A 55 -5.85 -1.17 -8.63
N SER A 56 -4.85 -1.98 -8.90
CA SER A 56 -5.02 -3.31 -9.46
C SER A 56 -4.08 -4.30 -8.78
N ALA A 57 -4.46 -5.58 -8.79
CA ALA A 57 -3.60 -6.65 -8.33
C ALA A 57 -2.68 -7.12 -9.46
N ILE A 58 -1.47 -7.50 -9.11
CA ILE A 58 -0.49 -8.06 -10.05
C ILE A 58 -0.50 -9.59 -9.89
N ASN A 59 -0.93 -10.30 -10.94
CA ASN A 59 -0.95 -11.77 -10.99
C ASN A 59 -1.69 -12.44 -9.83
N VAL A 60 -2.79 -11.86 -9.39
CA VAL A 60 -3.70 -12.46 -8.41
C VAL A 60 -5.12 -12.45 -9.02
N PRO A 61 -5.49 -13.48 -9.81
CA PRO A 61 -6.77 -13.49 -10.54
C PRO A 61 -8.02 -13.44 -9.66
N SER A 62 -7.91 -13.91 -8.42
CA SER A 62 -9.02 -13.86 -7.45
C SER A 62 -9.30 -12.47 -6.88
N LEU A 63 -8.41 -11.50 -7.09
CA LEU A 63 -8.56 -10.14 -6.61
C LEU A 63 -8.80 -9.16 -7.75
N ASP A 64 -9.96 -8.50 -7.70
CA ASP A 64 -10.31 -7.39 -8.59
C ASP A 64 -10.26 -6.11 -7.75
N LEU A 65 -9.05 -5.56 -7.60
CA LEU A 65 -8.86 -4.34 -6.84
C LEU A 65 -9.28 -3.13 -7.67
N ARG A 66 -9.89 -2.15 -7.03
CA ARG A 66 -10.46 -0.98 -7.69
C ARG A 66 -9.85 0.33 -7.24
N THR A 67 -9.76 0.55 -5.93
CA THR A 67 -9.36 1.83 -5.37
C THR A 67 -8.40 1.68 -4.20
N TRP A 68 -7.61 2.72 -4.01
CA TRP A 68 -6.77 2.88 -2.82
C TRP A 68 -6.79 4.33 -2.37
N LYS A 69 -6.60 4.54 -1.08
CA LYS A 69 -6.47 5.87 -0.51
C LYS A 69 -5.71 5.81 0.82
N ILE A 70 -5.18 6.93 1.24
CA ILE A 70 -4.67 7.12 2.60
C ILE A 70 -5.76 7.85 3.38
N ASP A 71 -6.21 7.27 4.50
CA ASP A 71 -7.22 7.91 5.33
C ASP A 71 -6.62 9.03 6.20
N LYS A 72 -7.47 9.73 6.94
CA LYS A 72 -7.06 10.85 7.80
C LYS A 72 -6.07 10.44 8.90
N ASP A 73 -6.06 9.17 9.28
CA ASP A 73 -5.16 8.64 10.31
C ASP A 73 -3.87 8.04 9.73
N GLY A 74 -3.69 8.12 8.41
CA GLY A 74 -2.50 7.65 7.72
C GLY A 74 -2.52 6.18 7.33
N TYR A 75 -3.68 5.51 7.42
CA TYR A 75 -3.81 4.11 7.02
C TYR A 75 -4.05 3.98 5.52
N LEU A 76 -3.47 2.94 4.94
CA LEU A 76 -3.73 2.56 3.55
C LEU A 76 -5.01 1.73 3.47
N ILE A 77 -5.99 2.24 2.74
CA ILE A 77 -7.26 1.56 2.48
C ILE A 77 -7.25 1.05 1.04
N ILE A 78 -7.44 -0.25 0.86
CA ILE A 78 -7.54 -0.88 -0.46
C ILE A 78 -8.91 -1.52 -0.56
N GLU A 79 -9.64 -1.22 -1.62
CA GLU A 79 -10.99 -1.72 -1.86
C GLU A 79 -11.12 -2.35 -3.23
N GLY A 80 -11.95 -3.36 -3.32
CA GLY A 80 -12.27 -4.08 -4.54
C GLY A 80 -13.14 -5.28 -4.26
N PHE A 81 -12.90 -6.34 -5.00
CA PHE A 81 -13.68 -7.59 -4.88
C PHE A 81 -12.73 -8.78 -4.90
N SER A 82 -13.13 -9.84 -4.20
CA SER A 82 -12.45 -11.13 -4.27
C SER A 82 -13.43 -12.20 -4.79
N THR A 83 -12.89 -13.15 -5.56
CA THR A 83 -13.66 -14.31 -6.01
C THR A 83 -13.24 -15.51 -5.17
N GLU A 84 -14.22 -16.11 -4.50
CA GLU A 84 -14.00 -17.29 -3.66
C GLU A 84 -13.93 -18.56 -4.51
N ASP A 85 -13.47 -19.68 -3.91
CA ASP A 85 -13.31 -20.97 -4.58
C ASP A 85 -14.63 -21.50 -5.18
N ASP A 86 -15.77 -21.15 -4.57
CA ASP A 86 -17.10 -21.52 -5.05
C ASP A 86 -17.65 -20.59 -6.13
N GLY A 87 -16.87 -19.62 -6.59
CA GLY A 87 -17.26 -18.64 -7.61
C GLY A 87 -17.99 -17.41 -7.09
N ARG A 88 -18.26 -17.32 -5.78
CA ARG A 88 -18.89 -16.14 -5.20
C ARG A 88 -17.94 -14.95 -5.20
N THR A 89 -18.50 -13.78 -5.45
CA THR A 89 -17.77 -12.51 -5.37
C THR A 89 -18.09 -11.85 -4.03
N GLU A 90 -17.07 -11.48 -3.28
CA GLU A 90 -17.18 -10.77 -2.01
C GLU A 90 -16.49 -9.43 -2.06
N VAL A 91 -16.94 -8.49 -1.25
CA VAL A 91 -16.28 -7.20 -1.08
C VAL A 91 -14.92 -7.42 -0.39
N TYR A 92 -13.89 -6.89 -1.01
CA TYR A 92 -12.53 -6.88 -0.44
C TYR A 92 -12.23 -5.47 0.06
N LYS A 93 -11.90 -5.36 1.32
CA LYS A 93 -11.48 -4.10 1.93
C LYS A 93 -10.44 -4.36 3.00
N THR A 94 -9.29 -3.71 2.87
CA THR A 94 -8.23 -3.77 3.88
C THR A 94 -7.89 -2.38 4.39
N ARG A 95 -7.51 -2.32 5.65
CA ARG A 95 -7.00 -1.12 6.30
C ARG A 95 -5.68 -1.48 6.96
N GLU A 96 -4.60 -0.96 6.43
CA GLU A 96 -3.26 -1.35 6.84
C GLU A 96 -2.43 -0.13 7.23
N ARG A 97 -1.64 -0.27 8.29
CA ARG A 97 -0.70 0.78 8.69
C ARG A 97 0.57 0.66 7.85
N ILE A 98 1.04 1.76 7.33
CA ILE A 98 2.33 1.83 6.65
C ILE A 98 3.41 1.96 7.72
N GLU A 99 4.14 0.87 7.97
CA GLU A 99 5.21 0.85 8.96
C GLU A 99 6.53 1.36 8.39
N LYS A 100 6.78 1.09 7.10
CA LYS A 100 7.96 1.54 6.38
C LYS A 100 7.62 1.81 4.93
N LEU A 101 8.10 2.92 4.41
CA LEU A 101 7.96 3.26 3.00
C LEU A 101 9.24 3.97 2.54
N THR A 102 9.95 3.35 1.62
CA THR A 102 11.11 3.91 0.94
C THR A 102 10.90 3.77 -0.57
N SER A 103 11.83 4.24 -1.38
CA SER A 103 11.76 4.04 -2.83
C SER A 103 11.75 2.57 -3.24
N ASP A 104 12.29 1.69 -2.39
CA ASP A 104 12.46 0.26 -2.69
C ASP A 104 11.58 -0.67 -1.89
N SER A 105 11.14 -0.27 -0.70
CA SER A 105 10.46 -1.17 0.25
C SER A 105 9.19 -0.55 0.81
N LEU A 106 8.17 -1.38 0.94
CA LEU A 106 6.90 -1.06 1.57
C LEU A 106 6.56 -2.15 2.59
N ARG A 107 6.41 -1.75 3.84
CA ARG A 107 6.00 -2.67 4.91
C ARG A 107 4.66 -2.26 5.46
N LEU A 108 3.69 -3.15 5.33
CA LEU A 108 2.32 -2.95 5.78
C LEU A 108 2.03 -3.85 6.98
N VAL A 109 1.26 -3.33 7.92
CA VAL A 109 0.85 -4.07 9.11
C VAL A 109 -0.67 -4.02 9.21
N MET A 110 -1.28 -5.20 9.27
CA MET A 110 -2.71 -5.34 9.48
C MET A 110 -3.00 -5.20 10.97
N LYS A 111 -3.58 -4.06 11.35
CA LYS A 111 -3.74 -3.65 12.76
C LYS A 111 -4.69 -4.56 13.55
N GLU A 112 -5.73 -5.07 12.90
CA GLU A 112 -6.82 -5.78 13.58
C GLU A 112 -6.66 -7.30 13.58
N SER A 113 -5.55 -7.82 13.02
CA SER A 113 -5.30 -9.25 13.03
C SER A 113 -4.63 -9.71 14.33
N SER A 114 -5.02 -10.89 14.79
CA SER A 114 -4.37 -11.57 15.92
C SER A 114 -4.05 -13.01 15.44
N PRO A 115 -2.77 -13.39 15.28
CA PRO A 115 -1.58 -12.59 15.52
C PRO A 115 -1.39 -11.44 14.51
N ARG A 116 -0.51 -10.51 14.88
CA ARG A 116 -0.17 -9.35 14.02
C ARG A 116 0.42 -9.82 12.69
N LEU A 117 -0.26 -9.48 11.58
CA LEU A 117 0.21 -9.81 10.25
C LEU A 117 1.03 -8.66 9.66
N VAL A 118 2.21 -8.99 9.17
CA VAL A 118 3.14 -8.05 8.55
C VAL A 118 3.40 -8.50 7.12
N PHE A 119 3.23 -7.57 6.17
CA PHE A 119 3.44 -7.83 4.76
C PHE A 119 4.58 -6.95 4.25
N LEU A 120 5.57 -7.57 3.63
CA LEU A 120 6.69 -6.87 3.00
C LEU A 120 6.53 -6.92 1.49
N TYR A 121 6.62 -5.74 0.88
CA TYR A 121 6.62 -5.59 -0.58
C TYR A 121 7.85 -4.84 -1.02
N VAL A 122 8.35 -5.15 -2.20
CA VAL A 122 9.52 -4.51 -2.79
C VAL A 122 9.13 -3.95 -4.14
N ASN A 123 9.65 -2.78 -4.48
CA ASN A 123 9.42 -2.19 -5.79
C ASN A 123 9.81 -3.16 -6.89
N LYS A 124 8.99 -3.28 -7.94
CA LYS A 124 9.20 -4.24 -9.03
C LYS A 124 10.59 -4.14 -9.66
N LYS A 125 11.11 -2.94 -9.80
CA LYS A 125 12.45 -2.73 -10.37
C LYS A 125 13.54 -3.27 -9.46
N THR A 126 13.40 -3.09 -8.15
CA THR A 126 14.36 -3.56 -7.15
C THR A 126 14.34 -5.07 -7.02
N ILE A 127 13.15 -5.68 -7.02
CA ILE A 127 13.01 -7.14 -6.89
C ILE A 127 13.73 -7.87 -8.03
N LYS A 128 13.66 -7.36 -9.24
CA LYS A 128 14.37 -7.94 -10.39
C LYS A 128 15.88 -7.87 -10.24
N LYS A 129 16.40 -6.82 -9.62
CA LYS A 129 17.84 -6.68 -9.34
C LYS A 129 18.31 -7.62 -8.24
N LEU A 130 17.50 -7.82 -7.19
CA LEU A 130 17.85 -8.65 -6.05
C LEU A 130 17.86 -10.14 -6.35
N VAL A 131 17.01 -10.58 -7.27
CA VAL A 131 16.80 -12.01 -7.57
C VAL A 131 17.45 -12.45 -8.87
N THR A 132 17.87 -11.52 -9.74
CA THR A 132 18.66 -11.89 -10.90
C THR A 132 20.03 -12.36 -10.40
N PRO A 133 20.36 -13.66 -10.55
CA PRO A 133 21.69 -14.11 -10.14
C PRO A 133 22.74 -13.33 -10.94
N GLU A 134 23.71 -12.77 -10.22
CA GLU A 134 24.89 -12.23 -10.88
C GLU A 134 25.52 -13.39 -11.65
N VAL A 135 25.39 -13.33 -12.95
CA VAL A 135 26.11 -14.27 -13.81
C VAL A 135 27.57 -13.85 -13.74
N ALA A 136 28.27 -14.56 -12.92
CA ALA A 136 29.72 -14.38 -12.83
C ALA A 136 30.35 -14.76 -14.16
#